data_b80f9797adc6e61893dbb280e236e8cd
#
_entry.id   b80f9797adc6e61893dbb280e236e8cd
#
_cell.length_a   1.000
_cell.length_b   1.000
_cell.length_c   1.000
_cell.angle_alpha   90.00
_cell.angle_beta   90.00
_cell.angle_gamma   90.00
#
_symmetry.space_group_name_H-M   'P 1'
#
loop_
_entity.id
_entity.type
_entity.pdbx_description
1 polymer ?
#
loop_
_entity_poly.entity_id
_entity_poly.type
_entity_poly.pdbx_seq_one_letter_code
_entity_poly.pdbx_strand_id
1 'polypeptide(L)'
;MSTNSRLKKEGIEIVEQLDTLKVNTIAISIASKLCLAFPEHNLNKSELFTSLSRINMYIAKMPEDSAGAKYFYKNNSIYFNKEYDLDEMAKLAMHECIHYIQEFRDANNNLVKMGLYNCTFNSGLGINEAAVQLMASEANMCPSTSETYYNVSLNTISPNYYPLECALVNQMAYFTGTYPLFHSTLNSNDVFKNTFILKSNKRAYNTIVKNIDLLLAYENDLNYFASELQYANKVSEIKLLNKLIASKKDSITSIFFKTQNLIIESCFISEFNNIRNLEDVKEYKNKLYNFKNIMGSNENYTFYNEFYRKIMESLEKKKEQIEQFGEINLFETPENSLVLVDNTKRALSFVSTFFVKVKKLFGFNKSRDTINNLYK
;
A
#
# COMPACT_ATOMS: atom_id res chain seq x y z
N MET A 1 10.90 -24.37 -10.20
CA MET A 1 9.67 -24.51 -10.99
C MET A 1 9.89 -23.77 -12.31
N SER A 2 9.60 -24.39 -13.48
CA SER A 2 9.71 -23.68 -14.75
C SER A 2 8.61 -22.63 -14.88
N THR A 3 8.82 -21.58 -15.71
CA THR A 3 7.83 -20.52 -15.97
C THR A 3 6.49 -21.11 -16.46
N ASN A 4 6.53 -22.07 -17.38
CA ASN A 4 5.32 -22.73 -17.89
C ASN A 4 4.54 -23.49 -16.79
N SER A 5 5.25 -24.13 -15.85
CA SER A 5 4.62 -24.81 -14.71
C SER A 5 3.91 -23.83 -13.78
N ARG A 6 4.45 -22.61 -13.63
CA ARG A 6 3.86 -21.55 -12.82
C ARG A 6 2.64 -20.95 -13.48
N LEU A 7 2.74 -20.58 -14.76
CA LEU A 7 1.60 -20.06 -15.55
C LEU A 7 0.41 -21.02 -15.48
N LYS A 8 0.67 -22.32 -15.71
CA LYS A 8 -0.37 -23.35 -15.63
C LYS A 8 -0.99 -23.46 -14.23
N LYS A 9 -0.18 -23.31 -13.16
CA LYS A 9 -0.68 -23.33 -11.77
C LYS A 9 -1.57 -22.12 -11.48
N GLU A 10 -1.29 -20.97 -12.09
CA GLU A 10 -2.03 -19.73 -11.94
C GLU A 10 -3.20 -19.61 -12.96
N GLY A 11 -3.45 -20.65 -13.76
CA GLY A 11 -4.52 -20.68 -14.74
C GLY A 11 -4.30 -19.75 -15.94
N ILE A 12 -3.05 -19.31 -16.17
CA ILE A 12 -2.70 -18.39 -17.25
C ILE A 12 -2.34 -19.21 -18.50
N GLU A 13 -3.09 -19.03 -19.58
CA GLU A 13 -2.87 -19.65 -20.90
C GLU A 13 -2.47 -18.58 -21.91
N ILE A 14 -1.25 -18.68 -22.46
CA ILE A 14 -0.75 -17.73 -23.47
C ILE A 14 -1.54 -17.93 -24.76
N VAL A 15 -2.08 -16.85 -25.31
CA VAL A 15 -2.79 -16.81 -26.60
C VAL A 15 -1.85 -16.31 -27.70
N GLU A 16 -1.16 -15.18 -27.47
CA GLU A 16 -0.34 -14.49 -28.45
C GLU A 16 0.79 -13.73 -27.76
N GLN A 17 1.96 -13.63 -28.42
CA GLN A 17 3.00 -12.68 -28.04
C GLN A 17 2.78 -11.38 -28.81
N LEU A 18 2.83 -10.24 -28.13
CA LEU A 18 2.77 -8.94 -28.78
C LEU A 18 4.00 -8.76 -29.68
N ASP A 19 3.78 -8.22 -30.86
CA ASP A 19 4.84 -7.85 -31.78
C ASP A 19 5.65 -6.63 -31.24
N THR A 20 6.84 -6.44 -31.81
CA THR A 20 7.76 -5.38 -31.41
C THR A 20 7.13 -3.98 -31.52
N LEU A 21 6.25 -3.74 -32.49
CA LEU A 21 5.61 -2.43 -32.68
C LEU A 21 4.65 -2.13 -31.53
N LYS A 22 3.81 -3.08 -31.13
CA LYS A 22 2.87 -2.95 -30.00
C LYS A 22 3.63 -2.77 -28.69
N VAL A 23 4.68 -3.58 -28.44
CA VAL A 23 5.53 -3.45 -27.24
C VAL A 23 6.18 -2.06 -27.20
N ASN A 24 6.73 -1.57 -28.30
CA ASN A 24 7.34 -0.24 -28.36
C ASN A 24 6.31 0.88 -28.14
N THR A 25 5.07 0.71 -28.64
CA THR A 25 3.98 1.68 -28.43
C THR A 25 3.64 1.77 -26.94
N ILE A 26 3.52 0.65 -26.27
CA ILE A 26 3.29 0.60 -24.80
C ILE A 26 4.49 1.23 -24.07
N ALA A 27 5.70 0.81 -24.38
CA ALA A 27 6.92 1.26 -23.70
C ALA A 27 7.12 2.79 -23.82
N ILE A 28 6.93 3.38 -25.01
CA ILE A 28 7.07 4.83 -25.20
C ILE A 28 5.97 5.63 -24.50
N SER A 29 4.75 5.10 -24.47
CA SER A 29 3.63 5.69 -23.74
C SER A 29 3.96 5.77 -22.24
N ILE A 30 4.39 4.65 -21.64
CA ILE A 30 4.74 4.58 -20.21
C ILE A 30 5.92 5.48 -19.88
N ALA A 31 7.02 5.41 -20.64
CA ALA A 31 8.18 6.28 -20.43
C ALA A 31 7.82 7.76 -20.48
N SER A 32 6.94 8.15 -21.43
CA SER A 32 6.49 9.54 -21.57
C SER A 32 5.64 9.98 -20.39
N LYS A 33 4.69 9.16 -19.95
CA LYS A 33 3.78 9.47 -18.84
C LYS A 33 4.55 9.56 -17.52
N LEU A 34 5.49 8.64 -17.23
CA LEU A 34 6.32 8.69 -16.02
C LEU A 34 7.19 9.95 -15.98
N CYS A 35 7.86 10.31 -17.08
CA CYS A 35 8.67 11.53 -17.12
C CYS A 35 7.83 12.80 -16.98
N LEU A 36 6.59 12.80 -17.49
CA LEU A 36 5.68 13.94 -17.40
C LEU A 36 5.09 14.09 -15.99
N ALA A 37 4.70 12.99 -15.37
CA ALA A 37 4.07 12.99 -14.05
C ALA A 37 5.08 13.27 -12.93
N PHE A 38 6.34 12.85 -13.09
CA PHE A 38 7.37 12.91 -12.04
C PHE A 38 8.65 13.63 -12.49
N PRO A 39 8.56 14.92 -12.90
CA PRO A 39 9.72 15.66 -13.42
C PRO A 39 10.83 15.83 -12.38
N GLU A 40 10.49 15.89 -11.09
CA GLU A 40 11.43 16.03 -9.97
C GLU A 40 12.33 14.79 -9.76
N HIS A 41 11.97 13.64 -10.35
CA HIS A 41 12.79 12.41 -10.28
C HIS A 41 13.84 12.33 -11.38
N ASN A 42 13.88 13.29 -12.33
CA ASN A 42 14.84 13.37 -13.43
C ASN A 42 14.94 12.07 -14.24
N LEU A 43 13.81 11.43 -14.51
CA LEU A 43 13.74 10.19 -15.28
C LEU A 43 14.18 10.43 -16.73
N ASN A 44 15.05 9.57 -17.23
CA ASN A 44 15.49 9.64 -18.64
C ASN A 44 14.52 8.84 -19.53
N LYS A 45 13.73 9.53 -20.34
CA LYS A 45 12.73 8.92 -21.22
C LYS A 45 13.34 7.89 -22.19
N SER A 46 14.53 8.15 -22.75
CA SER A 46 15.17 7.25 -23.71
C SER A 46 15.67 5.96 -23.04
N GLU A 47 16.22 6.09 -21.83
CA GLU A 47 16.64 4.93 -21.03
C GLU A 47 15.47 4.09 -20.60
N LEU A 48 14.40 4.72 -20.10
CA LEU A 48 13.15 4.02 -19.74
C LEU A 48 12.57 3.28 -20.95
N PHE A 49 12.43 3.96 -22.09
CA PHE A 49 11.95 3.32 -23.31
C PHE A 49 12.81 2.11 -23.68
N THR A 50 14.14 2.28 -23.71
CA THR A 50 15.06 1.19 -24.05
C THR A 50 14.97 0.01 -23.11
N SER A 51 14.73 0.28 -21.82
CA SER A 51 14.56 -0.76 -20.80
C SER A 51 13.21 -1.48 -20.95
N LEU A 52 12.12 -0.73 -21.04
CA LEU A 52 10.77 -1.25 -21.13
C LEU A 52 10.48 -2.01 -22.43
N SER A 53 11.09 -1.61 -23.54
CA SER A 53 10.95 -2.29 -24.83
C SER A 53 11.57 -3.70 -24.87
N ARG A 54 12.34 -4.09 -23.83
CA ARG A 54 12.91 -5.43 -23.67
C ARG A 54 12.00 -6.39 -22.90
N ILE A 55 10.91 -5.92 -22.34
CA ILE A 55 9.95 -6.77 -21.65
C ILE A 55 9.17 -7.59 -22.68
N ASN A 56 9.08 -8.89 -22.45
CA ASN A 56 8.20 -9.73 -23.24
C ASN A 56 6.75 -9.50 -22.83
N MET A 57 5.87 -9.20 -23.76
CA MET A 57 4.46 -8.94 -23.50
C MET A 57 3.58 -9.95 -24.23
N TYR A 58 2.61 -10.52 -23.53
CA TYR A 58 1.75 -11.58 -24.01
C TYR A 58 0.28 -11.29 -23.75
N ILE A 59 -0.58 -11.62 -24.73
CA ILE A 59 -1.99 -11.77 -24.51
C ILE A 59 -2.25 -13.18 -23.97
N ALA A 60 -3.04 -13.28 -22.91
CA ALA A 60 -3.33 -14.55 -22.26
C ALA A 60 -4.82 -14.63 -21.85
N LYS A 61 -5.32 -15.86 -21.79
CA LYS A 61 -6.51 -16.12 -20.98
C LYS A 61 -6.10 -16.17 -19.53
N MET A 62 -6.75 -15.38 -18.70
CA MET A 62 -6.54 -15.32 -17.27
C MET A 62 -7.83 -15.70 -16.54
N PRO A 63 -7.77 -16.20 -15.29
CA PRO A 63 -8.97 -16.42 -14.48
C PRO A 63 -9.80 -15.14 -14.35
N GLU A 64 -11.14 -15.26 -14.29
CA GLU A 64 -12.06 -14.11 -14.22
C GLU A 64 -11.76 -13.15 -13.05
N ASP A 65 -11.31 -13.70 -11.92
CA ASP A 65 -10.98 -12.93 -10.72
C ASP A 65 -9.51 -12.48 -10.66
N SER A 66 -8.75 -12.62 -11.76
CA SER A 66 -7.36 -12.19 -11.80
C SER A 66 -7.22 -10.72 -12.18
N ALA A 67 -6.08 -10.10 -11.80
CA ALA A 67 -5.72 -8.77 -12.28
C ALA A 67 -5.69 -8.73 -13.81
N GLY A 68 -6.01 -7.59 -14.41
CA GLY A 68 -6.03 -7.44 -15.87
C GLY A 68 -4.67 -7.57 -16.54
N ALA A 69 -3.58 -7.37 -15.78
CA ALA A 69 -2.21 -7.62 -16.19
C ALA A 69 -1.41 -8.23 -15.03
N LYS A 70 -0.29 -8.90 -15.34
CA LYS A 70 0.60 -9.51 -14.35
C LYS A 70 2.04 -9.57 -14.83
N TYR A 71 2.96 -9.04 -14.02
CA TYR A 71 4.40 -9.13 -14.27
C TYR A 71 5.03 -10.36 -13.61
N PHE A 72 5.85 -11.05 -14.37
CA PHE A 72 6.66 -12.19 -13.91
C PHE A 72 8.15 -11.85 -14.01
N TYR A 73 8.77 -11.49 -12.90
CA TYR A 73 10.16 -11.05 -12.82
C TYR A 73 11.20 -12.13 -13.26
N LYS A 74 10.86 -13.42 -13.18
CA LYS A 74 11.81 -14.49 -13.53
C LYS A 74 12.08 -14.63 -15.02
N ASN A 75 11.16 -14.16 -15.86
CA ASN A 75 11.30 -14.23 -17.32
C ASN A 75 11.06 -12.85 -17.97
N ASN A 76 11.02 -11.77 -17.18
CA ASN A 76 10.80 -10.40 -17.65
C ASN A 76 9.59 -10.31 -18.59
N SER A 77 8.44 -10.85 -18.15
CA SER A 77 7.25 -10.93 -19.01
C SER A 77 6.04 -10.34 -18.32
N ILE A 78 5.22 -9.59 -19.09
CA ILE A 78 3.90 -9.13 -18.70
C ILE A 78 2.86 -9.92 -19.48
N TYR A 79 1.83 -10.39 -18.78
CA TYR A 79 0.69 -11.11 -19.34
C TYR A 79 -0.56 -10.25 -19.17
N PHE A 80 -1.25 -9.96 -20.27
CA PHE A 80 -2.50 -9.19 -20.29
C PHE A 80 -3.67 -10.11 -20.54
N ASN A 81 -4.79 -9.87 -19.88
CA ASN A 81 -6.02 -10.59 -20.23
C ASN A 81 -6.44 -10.20 -21.65
N LYS A 82 -6.85 -11.20 -22.43
CA LYS A 82 -7.21 -11.10 -23.85
C LYS A 82 -8.39 -10.15 -24.15
N GLU A 83 -9.11 -9.70 -23.13
CA GLU A 83 -10.29 -8.84 -23.26
C GLU A 83 -9.95 -7.36 -23.42
N TYR A 84 -8.69 -6.97 -23.21
CA TYR A 84 -8.24 -5.58 -23.24
C TYR A 84 -7.69 -5.19 -24.62
N ASP A 85 -7.99 -3.97 -25.05
CA ASP A 85 -7.36 -3.35 -26.20
C ASP A 85 -5.95 -2.79 -25.85
N LEU A 86 -5.25 -2.23 -26.85
CA LEU A 86 -3.88 -1.76 -26.68
C LEU A 86 -3.76 -0.58 -25.71
N ASP A 87 -4.76 0.32 -25.68
CA ASP A 87 -4.75 1.49 -24.79
C ASP A 87 -5.02 1.08 -23.34
N GLU A 88 -5.91 0.13 -23.14
CA GLU A 88 -6.18 -0.48 -21.83
C GLU A 88 -4.96 -1.25 -21.34
N MET A 89 -4.31 -2.05 -22.20
CA MET A 89 -3.06 -2.74 -21.89
C MET A 89 -1.97 -1.75 -21.48
N ALA A 90 -1.84 -0.59 -22.14
CA ALA A 90 -0.85 0.42 -21.77
C ALA A 90 -1.12 1.04 -20.39
N LYS A 91 -2.40 1.21 -20.00
CA LYS A 91 -2.76 1.67 -18.65
C LYS A 91 -2.43 0.63 -17.58
N LEU A 92 -2.77 -0.63 -17.82
CA LEU A 92 -2.48 -1.75 -16.93
C LEU A 92 -0.98 -2.02 -16.82
N ALA A 93 -0.26 -1.95 -17.94
CA ALA A 93 1.18 -2.14 -17.99
C ALA A 93 1.96 -1.10 -17.17
N MET A 94 1.39 0.09 -16.88
CA MET A 94 2.05 1.10 -16.06
C MET A 94 2.47 0.54 -14.70
N HIS A 95 1.56 -0.11 -14.00
CA HIS A 95 1.82 -0.75 -12.71
C HIS A 95 2.92 -1.82 -12.82
N GLU A 96 2.78 -2.72 -13.77
CA GLU A 96 3.71 -3.84 -13.98
C GLU A 96 5.11 -3.38 -14.43
N CYS A 97 5.17 -2.31 -15.24
CA CYS A 97 6.43 -1.72 -15.67
C CYS A 97 7.15 -0.98 -14.53
N ILE A 98 6.43 -0.38 -13.58
CA ILE A 98 7.06 0.18 -12.38
C ILE A 98 7.68 -0.95 -11.55
N HIS A 99 7.04 -2.11 -11.41
CA HIS A 99 7.65 -3.28 -10.76
C HIS A 99 8.94 -3.73 -11.46
N TYR A 100 8.99 -3.70 -12.79
CA TYR A 100 10.20 -4.01 -13.52
C TYR A 100 11.31 -2.98 -13.28
N ILE A 101 10.99 -1.68 -13.25
CA ILE A 101 11.96 -0.59 -13.03
C ILE A 101 12.59 -0.71 -11.64
N GLN A 102 11.82 -1.07 -10.62
CA GLN A 102 12.27 -1.10 -9.22
C GLN A 102 13.04 -2.37 -8.81
N GLU A 103 13.29 -3.31 -9.72
CA GLU A 103 14.05 -4.51 -9.37
C GLU A 103 15.48 -4.19 -8.95
N PHE A 104 15.83 -4.54 -7.72
CA PHE A 104 17.19 -4.48 -7.21
C PHE A 104 17.72 -5.90 -6.92
N ARG A 105 18.81 -6.26 -7.62
CA ARG A 105 19.39 -7.60 -7.57
C ARG A 105 20.80 -7.56 -6.96
N ASP A 106 21.17 -8.63 -6.24
CA ASP A 106 22.53 -8.81 -5.73
C ASP A 106 23.52 -9.24 -6.83
N ALA A 107 24.79 -9.39 -6.44
CA ALA A 107 25.85 -9.84 -7.35
C ALA A 107 25.60 -11.25 -7.93
N ASN A 108 24.77 -12.07 -7.32
CA ASN A 108 24.36 -13.40 -7.77
C ASN A 108 23.07 -13.37 -8.58
N ASN A 109 22.59 -12.18 -8.96
CA ASN A 109 21.34 -11.95 -9.70
C ASN A 109 20.07 -12.38 -8.94
N ASN A 110 20.12 -12.50 -7.62
CA ASN A 110 18.91 -12.72 -6.81
C ASN A 110 18.18 -11.40 -6.60
N LEU A 111 16.86 -11.40 -6.72
CA LEU A 111 16.01 -10.27 -6.39
C LEU A 111 16.00 -10.08 -4.86
N VAL A 112 16.61 -8.99 -4.38
CA VAL A 112 16.74 -8.69 -2.93
C VAL A 112 15.73 -7.67 -2.47
N LYS A 113 15.40 -6.70 -3.35
CA LYS A 113 14.46 -5.62 -3.05
C LYS A 113 13.70 -5.23 -4.31
N MET A 114 12.47 -4.79 -4.12
CA MET A 114 11.61 -4.26 -5.18
C MET A 114 10.83 -3.08 -4.61
N GLY A 115 11.29 -1.87 -4.90
CA GLY A 115 10.76 -0.65 -4.30
C GLY A 115 10.83 -0.66 -2.78
N LEU A 116 9.67 -0.66 -2.14
CA LEU A 116 9.54 -0.71 -0.68
C LEU A 116 9.48 -2.14 -0.12
N TYR A 117 9.32 -3.15 -0.99
CA TYR A 117 9.29 -4.56 -0.61
C TYR A 117 10.69 -5.14 -0.44
N ASN A 118 10.96 -5.68 0.75
CA ASN A 118 12.18 -6.43 1.03
C ASN A 118 11.94 -7.92 0.76
N CYS A 119 12.47 -8.42 -0.36
CA CYS A 119 12.26 -9.81 -0.80
C CYS A 119 12.95 -10.82 0.14
N THR A 120 14.06 -10.44 0.78
CA THR A 120 14.80 -11.31 1.70
C THR A 120 14.03 -11.59 2.97
N PHE A 121 13.37 -10.57 3.53
CA PHE A 121 12.60 -10.68 4.78
C PHE A 121 11.10 -10.87 4.54
N ASN A 122 10.65 -10.87 3.28
CA ASN A 122 9.25 -10.95 2.89
C ASN A 122 8.38 -9.93 3.66
N SER A 123 8.73 -8.66 3.58
CA SER A 123 8.10 -7.57 4.33
C SER A 123 7.96 -6.32 3.50
N GLY A 124 6.82 -5.64 3.62
CA GLY A 124 6.52 -4.40 2.91
C GLY A 124 5.90 -4.63 1.52
N LEU A 125 5.31 -5.80 1.28
CA LEU A 125 4.60 -6.06 0.02
C LEU A 125 3.42 -5.11 -0.15
N GLY A 126 2.53 -5.01 0.83
CA GLY A 126 1.34 -4.18 0.74
C GLY A 126 1.65 -2.68 0.58
N ILE A 127 2.67 -2.18 1.28
CA ILE A 127 3.11 -0.79 1.10
C ILE A 127 3.75 -0.55 -0.28
N ASN A 128 4.43 -1.55 -0.85
CA ASN A 128 5.00 -1.47 -2.20
C ASN A 128 3.91 -1.48 -3.27
N GLU A 129 2.96 -2.40 -3.20
CA GLU A 129 1.81 -2.46 -4.12
C GLU A 129 1.05 -1.13 -4.13
N ALA A 130 0.77 -0.57 -2.95
CA ALA A 130 0.13 0.73 -2.82
C ALA A 130 0.95 1.87 -3.42
N ALA A 131 2.25 1.92 -3.19
CA ALA A 131 3.13 2.95 -3.73
C ALA A 131 3.22 2.89 -5.26
N VAL A 132 3.36 1.68 -5.82
CA VAL A 132 3.35 1.43 -7.27
C VAL A 132 2.01 1.85 -7.87
N GLN A 133 0.90 1.48 -7.22
CA GLN A 133 -0.42 1.80 -7.71
C GLN A 133 -0.72 3.31 -7.66
N LEU A 134 -0.30 4.01 -6.60
CA LEU A 134 -0.41 5.47 -6.53
C LEU A 134 0.37 6.13 -7.67
N MET A 135 1.62 5.71 -7.94
CA MET A 135 2.40 6.19 -9.08
C MET A 135 1.72 5.90 -10.41
N ALA A 136 1.23 4.68 -10.61
CA ALA A 136 0.56 4.29 -11.85
C ALA A 136 -0.72 5.11 -12.09
N SER A 137 -1.51 5.33 -11.04
CA SER A 137 -2.75 6.12 -11.10
C SER A 137 -2.45 7.59 -11.40
N GLU A 138 -1.43 8.18 -10.78
CA GLU A 138 -1.02 9.57 -11.03
C GLU A 138 -0.48 9.74 -12.45
N ALA A 139 0.41 8.84 -12.92
CA ALA A 139 0.93 8.85 -14.27
C ALA A 139 -0.15 8.67 -15.35
N ASN A 140 -1.21 7.93 -15.04
CA ASN A 140 -2.39 7.78 -15.91
C ASN A 140 -3.42 8.90 -15.72
N MET A 141 -3.17 9.89 -14.85
CA MET A 141 -4.11 10.99 -14.53
C MET A 141 -5.49 10.50 -14.11
N CYS A 142 -5.54 9.44 -13.29
CA CYS A 142 -6.80 8.89 -12.80
C CYS A 142 -7.53 9.91 -11.93
N PRO A 143 -8.84 10.14 -12.15
CA PRO A 143 -9.61 11.04 -11.32
C PRO A 143 -9.80 10.47 -9.91
N SER A 144 -9.92 11.37 -8.91
CA SER A 144 -10.30 10.95 -7.57
C SER A 144 -11.80 10.67 -7.50
N THR A 145 -12.17 9.52 -6.94
CA THR A 145 -13.55 9.10 -6.68
C THR A 145 -13.78 8.87 -5.19
N SER A 146 -15.03 9.00 -4.74
CA SER A 146 -15.43 8.64 -3.38
C SER A 146 -16.05 7.26 -3.39
N GLU A 147 -15.42 6.34 -2.65
CA GLU A 147 -15.79 4.92 -2.63
C GLU A 147 -15.91 4.39 -1.21
N THR A 148 -16.62 3.27 -1.05
CA THR A 148 -16.76 2.60 0.25
C THR A 148 -16.38 1.12 0.12
N TYR A 149 -15.35 0.71 0.87
CA TYR A 149 -14.87 -0.67 0.94
C TYR A 149 -14.97 -1.16 2.38
N TYR A 150 -15.70 -2.24 2.61
CA TYR A 150 -15.79 -2.88 3.95
C TYR A 150 -16.14 -1.87 5.07
N ASN A 151 -17.11 -0.98 4.83
CA ASN A 151 -17.50 0.11 5.72
C ASN A 151 -16.42 1.21 5.94
N VAL A 152 -15.40 1.25 5.09
CA VAL A 152 -14.41 2.34 5.05
C VAL A 152 -14.70 3.21 3.84
N SER A 153 -15.16 4.45 4.05
CA SER A 153 -15.36 5.42 2.96
C SER A 153 -14.11 6.27 2.81
N LEU A 154 -13.62 6.42 1.60
CA LEU A 154 -12.40 7.18 1.30
C LEU A 154 -12.45 7.80 -0.10
N ASN A 155 -11.63 8.83 -0.32
CA ASN A 155 -11.35 9.35 -1.65
C ASN A 155 -10.10 8.65 -2.19
N THR A 156 -10.17 8.14 -3.42
CA THR A 156 -9.08 7.41 -4.03
C THR A 156 -8.94 7.70 -5.51
N ILE A 157 -7.71 7.70 -6.01
CA ILE A 157 -7.39 7.69 -7.45
C ILE A 157 -7.20 6.26 -7.97
N SER A 158 -7.37 5.26 -7.10
CA SER A 158 -7.26 3.83 -7.42
C SER A 158 -8.44 3.03 -6.88
N PRO A 159 -9.65 3.16 -7.47
CA PRO A 159 -10.83 2.51 -6.94
C PRO A 159 -10.82 0.97 -7.09
N ASN A 160 -10.07 0.44 -8.05
CA ASN A 160 -10.11 -0.98 -8.39
C ASN A 160 -8.91 -1.79 -7.86
N TYR A 161 -7.82 -1.11 -7.46
CA TYR A 161 -6.59 -1.78 -7.07
C TYR A 161 -6.03 -1.18 -5.79
N TYR A 162 -5.94 -1.98 -4.73
CA TYR A 162 -5.34 -1.62 -3.44
C TYR A 162 -5.87 -0.32 -2.80
N PRO A 163 -7.19 -0.01 -2.85
CA PRO A 163 -7.69 1.30 -2.44
C PRO A 163 -7.41 1.62 -0.97
N LEU A 164 -7.50 0.64 -0.08
CA LEU A 164 -7.26 0.81 1.36
C LEU A 164 -5.78 1.01 1.66
N GLU A 165 -4.90 0.22 1.06
CA GLU A 165 -3.45 0.37 1.17
C GLU A 165 -2.98 1.70 0.61
N CYS A 166 -3.50 2.10 -0.56
CA CYS A 166 -3.24 3.40 -1.18
C CYS A 166 -3.63 4.56 -0.26
N ALA A 167 -4.79 4.49 0.40
CA ALA A 167 -5.22 5.50 1.35
C ALA A 167 -4.27 5.62 2.55
N LEU A 168 -3.82 4.50 3.12
CA LEU A 168 -2.87 4.50 4.24
C LEU A 168 -1.50 5.03 3.83
N VAL A 169 -0.99 4.62 2.66
CA VAL A 169 0.32 5.07 2.15
C VAL A 169 0.26 6.56 1.80
N ASN A 170 -0.84 7.06 1.24
CA ASN A 170 -1.04 8.48 0.99
C ASN A 170 -1.07 9.30 2.30
N GLN A 171 -1.67 8.77 3.37
CA GLN A 171 -1.61 9.38 4.70
C GLN A 171 -0.18 9.42 5.27
N MET A 172 0.63 8.37 5.03
CA MET A 172 2.05 8.41 5.39
C MET A 172 2.81 9.47 4.57
N ALA A 173 2.53 9.56 3.26
CA ALA A 173 3.13 10.54 2.36
C ALA A 173 2.76 11.99 2.70
N TYR A 174 1.63 12.23 3.36
CA TYR A 174 1.28 13.55 3.89
C TYR A 174 2.33 14.12 4.84
N PHE A 175 2.96 13.26 5.64
CA PHE A 175 3.99 13.67 6.61
C PHE A 175 5.40 13.72 6.02
N THR A 176 5.67 12.94 4.98
CA THR A 176 7.00 12.83 4.36
C THR A 176 7.15 13.64 3.08
N GLY A 177 6.04 13.97 2.45
CA GLY A 177 5.98 14.35 1.04
C GLY A 177 5.90 13.13 0.12
N THR A 178 5.41 13.35 -1.11
CA THR A 178 5.30 12.32 -2.14
C THR A 178 6.65 11.97 -2.76
N TYR A 179 7.58 12.94 -2.84
CA TYR A 179 8.91 12.73 -3.39
C TYR A 179 9.68 11.58 -2.73
N PRO A 180 9.84 11.50 -1.39
CA PRO A 180 10.50 10.36 -0.74
C PRO A 180 9.84 9.03 -1.05
N LEU A 181 8.50 8.98 -1.12
CA LEU A 181 7.74 7.78 -1.44
C LEU A 181 8.09 7.29 -2.84
N PHE A 182 7.90 8.11 -3.86
CA PHE A 182 8.12 7.72 -5.25
C PHE A 182 9.60 7.52 -5.59
N HIS A 183 10.49 8.31 -4.96
CA HIS A 183 11.93 8.09 -5.08
C HIS A 183 12.35 6.71 -4.55
N SER A 184 11.82 6.30 -3.39
CA SER A 184 12.09 4.96 -2.85
C SER A 184 11.44 3.86 -3.66
N THR A 185 10.26 4.11 -4.22
CA THR A 185 9.57 3.16 -5.09
C THR A 185 10.39 2.88 -6.35
N LEU A 186 10.88 3.90 -7.03
CA LEU A 186 11.64 3.74 -8.27
C LEU A 186 13.06 3.18 -8.05
N ASN A 187 13.72 3.57 -6.96
CA ASN A 187 15.14 3.29 -6.74
C ASN A 187 15.41 2.19 -5.70
N SER A 188 14.38 1.55 -5.18
CA SER A 188 14.50 0.47 -4.20
C SER A 188 15.39 0.80 -3.00
N ASN A 189 15.30 2.04 -2.48
CA ASN A 189 16.09 2.54 -1.36
C ASN A 189 15.24 2.77 -0.10
N ASP A 190 15.86 3.25 0.98
CA ASP A 190 15.20 3.45 2.28
C ASP A 190 14.88 4.93 2.59
N VAL A 191 14.86 5.83 1.58
CA VAL A 191 14.61 7.27 1.81
C VAL A 191 13.25 7.50 2.43
N PHE A 192 12.18 6.93 1.88
CA PHE A 192 10.83 7.05 2.44
C PHE A 192 10.74 6.51 3.88
N LYS A 193 11.24 5.31 4.10
CA LYS A 193 11.29 4.69 5.43
C LYS A 193 12.00 5.58 6.45
N ASN A 194 13.20 6.06 6.10
CA ASN A 194 13.99 6.88 7.00
C ASN A 194 13.31 8.23 7.27
N THR A 195 12.74 8.86 6.25
CA THR A 195 11.98 10.11 6.38
C THR A 195 10.76 9.91 7.29
N PHE A 196 9.99 8.82 7.10
CA PHE A 196 8.85 8.54 7.95
C PHE A 196 9.24 8.23 9.40
N ILE A 197 10.34 7.51 9.62
CA ILE A 197 10.87 7.26 10.97
C ILE A 197 11.25 8.56 11.70
N LEU A 198 11.78 9.55 10.98
CA LEU A 198 12.08 10.88 11.54
C LEU A 198 10.80 11.66 11.90
N LYS A 199 9.71 11.46 11.16
CA LYS A 199 8.41 12.10 11.45
C LYS A 199 7.57 11.35 12.49
N SER A 200 7.95 10.12 12.84
CA SER A 200 7.24 9.27 13.80
C SER A 200 8.23 8.57 14.74
N ASN A 201 8.43 7.26 14.55
CA ASN A 201 9.48 6.46 15.15
C ASN A 201 9.58 5.09 14.46
N LYS A 202 10.68 4.37 14.68
CA LYS A 202 10.96 3.06 14.06
C LYS A 202 9.90 1.99 14.40
N ARG A 203 9.38 2.00 15.65
CA ARG A 203 8.37 1.02 16.09
C ARG A 203 7.05 1.25 15.37
N ALA A 204 6.61 2.50 15.24
CA ALA A 204 5.40 2.86 14.50
C ALA A 204 5.53 2.44 13.03
N TYR A 205 6.62 2.83 12.35
CA TYR A 205 6.85 2.43 10.95
C TYR A 205 6.74 0.91 10.76
N ASN A 206 7.47 0.12 11.54
CA ASN A 206 7.47 -1.34 11.40
C ASN A 206 6.07 -1.94 11.66
N THR A 207 5.32 -1.38 12.61
CA THR A 207 3.96 -1.83 12.90
C THR A 207 2.99 -1.47 11.77
N ILE A 208 3.10 -0.27 11.20
CA ILE A 208 2.29 0.19 10.07
C ILE A 208 2.54 -0.71 8.85
N VAL A 209 3.80 -0.94 8.47
CA VAL A 209 4.15 -1.82 7.36
C VAL A 209 3.58 -3.23 7.56
N LYS A 210 3.75 -3.81 8.75
CA LYS A 210 3.18 -5.13 9.06
C LYS A 210 1.65 -5.15 8.97
N ASN A 211 0.98 -4.08 9.40
CA ASN A 211 -0.46 -3.98 9.33
C ASN A 211 -0.96 -3.87 7.89
N ILE A 212 -0.25 -3.12 7.02
CA ILE A 212 -0.58 -3.00 5.60
C ILE A 212 -0.36 -4.34 4.88
N ASP A 213 0.73 -5.08 5.18
CA ASP A 213 0.93 -6.44 4.67
C ASP A 213 -0.18 -7.40 5.13
N LEU A 214 -0.67 -7.23 6.36
CA LEU A 214 -1.78 -8.03 6.89
C LEU A 214 -3.12 -7.66 6.27
N LEU A 215 -3.34 -6.37 5.95
CA LEU A 215 -4.52 -5.89 5.23
C LEU A 215 -4.61 -6.55 3.85
N LEU A 216 -3.53 -6.48 3.07
CA LEU A 216 -3.42 -7.13 1.77
C LEU A 216 -3.67 -8.66 1.85
N ALA A 217 -3.13 -9.31 2.89
CA ALA A 217 -3.35 -10.74 3.11
C ALA A 217 -4.82 -11.05 3.42
N TYR A 218 -5.51 -10.17 4.14
CA TYR A 218 -6.95 -10.35 4.45
C TYR A 218 -7.83 -10.15 3.22
N GLU A 219 -7.49 -9.22 2.32
CA GLU A 219 -8.20 -9.03 1.06
C GLU A 219 -8.01 -10.24 0.13
N ASN A 220 -6.80 -10.79 0.05
CA ASN A 220 -6.54 -12.02 -0.68
C ASN A 220 -7.31 -13.22 -0.12
N ASP A 221 -7.39 -13.36 1.22
CA ASP A 221 -8.20 -14.40 1.86
C ASP A 221 -9.71 -14.21 1.54
N LEU A 222 -10.18 -12.95 1.53
CA LEU A 222 -11.58 -12.62 1.22
C LEU A 222 -11.92 -13.01 -0.22
N ASN A 223 -11.07 -12.66 -1.19
CA ASN A 223 -11.23 -13.02 -2.59
C ASN A 223 -11.23 -14.54 -2.78
N TYR A 224 -10.35 -15.25 -2.08
CA TYR A 224 -10.35 -16.71 -2.08
C TYR A 224 -11.66 -17.31 -1.55
N PHE A 225 -12.17 -16.81 -0.41
CA PHE A 225 -13.44 -17.31 0.14
C PHE A 225 -14.64 -16.96 -0.75
N ALA A 226 -14.61 -15.80 -1.42
CA ALA A 226 -15.65 -15.41 -2.36
C ALA A 226 -15.66 -16.32 -3.61
N SER A 227 -14.48 -16.67 -4.12
CA SER A 227 -14.33 -17.63 -5.21
C SER A 227 -14.83 -19.04 -4.81
N GLU A 228 -14.42 -19.55 -3.65
CA GLU A 228 -14.91 -20.85 -3.14
C GLU A 228 -16.44 -20.87 -2.98
N LEU A 229 -17.03 -19.74 -2.58
CA LEU A 229 -18.47 -19.61 -2.40
C LEU A 229 -19.25 -19.81 -3.73
N GLN A 230 -18.69 -19.41 -4.87
CA GLN A 230 -19.32 -19.60 -6.18
C GLN A 230 -19.46 -21.07 -6.56
N TYR A 231 -18.58 -21.93 -6.06
CA TYR A 231 -18.57 -23.37 -6.36
C TYR A 231 -19.18 -24.24 -5.24
N ALA A 232 -19.56 -23.64 -4.09
CA ALA A 232 -20.10 -24.35 -2.95
C ALA A 232 -21.54 -24.83 -3.21
N ASN A 233 -21.78 -26.15 -3.04
CA ASN A 233 -23.07 -26.77 -3.30
C ASN A 233 -23.78 -27.25 -2.00
N LYS A 234 -23.08 -27.31 -0.88
CA LYS A 234 -23.66 -27.76 0.40
C LYS A 234 -24.07 -26.58 1.27
N VAL A 235 -25.27 -26.60 1.81
CA VAL A 235 -25.80 -25.54 2.68
C VAL A 235 -24.86 -25.23 3.88
N SER A 236 -24.27 -26.27 4.47
CA SER A 236 -23.30 -26.10 5.59
C SER A 236 -22.02 -25.38 5.18
N GLU A 237 -21.52 -25.64 3.98
CA GLU A 237 -20.34 -25.03 3.39
C GLU A 237 -20.61 -23.56 3.04
N ILE A 238 -21.72 -23.28 2.36
CA ILE A 238 -22.18 -21.92 2.05
C ILE A 238 -22.31 -21.09 3.34
N LYS A 239 -22.94 -21.64 4.40
CA LYS A 239 -23.07 -20.95 5.68
C LYS A 239 -21.73 -20.65 6.33
N LEU A 240 -20.78 -21.59 6.26
CA LEU A 240 -19.44 -21.40 6.80
C LEU A 240 -18.66 -20.33 6.04
N LEU A 241 -18.64 -20.40 4.69
CA LEU A 241 -17.96 -19.42 3.84
C LEU A 241 -18.51 -18.00 4.05
N ASN A 242 -19.83 -17.84 4.10
CA ASN A 242 -20.44 -16.55 4.42
C ASN A 242 -20.00 -15.99 5.79
N LYS A 243 -19.87 -16.85 6.79
CA LYS A 243 -19.36 -16.45 8.11
C LYS A 243 -17.88 -16.04 8.06
N LEU A 244 -17.06 -16.75 7.29
CA LEU A 244 -15.64 -16.42 7.09
C LEU A 244 -15.49 -15.09 6.36
N ILE A 245 -16.27 -14.86 5.29
CA ILE A 245 -16.33 -13.63 4.54
C ILE A 245 -16.68 -12.44 5.45
N ALA A 246 -17.77 -12.56 6.23
CA ALA A 246 -18.19 -11.51 7.17
C ALA A 246 -17.07 -11.19 8.19
N SER A 247 -16.52 -12.22 8.85
CA SER A 247 -15.43 -12.04 9.81
C SER A 247 -14.17 -11.44 9.19
N LYS A 248 -13.89 -11.73 7.90
CA LYS A 248 -12.74 -11.17 7.22
C LYS A 248 -12.95 -9.69 6.88
N LYS A 249 -14.15 -9.30 6.45
CA LYS A 249 -14.53 -7.89 6.24
C LYS A 249 -14.36 -7.07 7.52
N ASP A 250 -14.82 -7.58 8.66
CA ASP A 250 -14.64 -6.93 9.96
C ASP A 250 -13.14 -6.79 10.32
N SER A 251 -12.34 -7.81 9.99
CA SER A 251 -10.89 -7.79 10.24
C SER A 251 -10.18 -6.74 9.37
N ILE A 252 -10.57 -6.60 8.10
CA ILE A 252 -10.08 -5.58 7.17
C ILE A 252 -10.39 -4.18 7.71
N THR A 253 -11.64 -3.91 8.06
CA THR A 253 -12.07 -2.64 8.65
C THR A 253 -11.28 -2.31 9.92
N SER A 254 -11.14 -3.28 10.81
CA SER A 254 -10.41 -3.11 12.07
C SER A 254 -8.93 -2.80 11.87
N ILE A 255 -8.23 -3.54 11.00
CA ILE A 255 -6.81 -3.32 10.75
C ILE A 255 -6.55 -2.00 10.02
N PHE A 256 -7.43 -1.59 9.11
CA PHE A 256 -7.36 -0.29 8.45
C PHE A 256 -7.39 0.84 9.48
N PHE A 257 -8.44 0.94 10.29
CA PHE A 257 -8.57 2.01 11.29
C PHE A 257 -7.47 1.96 12.34
N LYS A 258 -7.06 0.78 12.79
CA LYS A 258 -5.92 0.64 13.72
C LYS A 258 -4.64 1.21 13.11
N THR A 259 -4.41 1.00 11.83
CA THR A 259 -3.21 1.49 11.13
C THR A 259 -3.28 3.00 10.91
N GLN A 260 -4.43 3.51 10.47
CA GLN A 260 -4.68 4.95 10.34
C GLN A 260 -4.49 5.68 11.67
N ASN A 261 -5.06 5.16 12.76
CA ASN A 261 -4.91 5.74 14.09
C ASN A 261 -3.44 5.80 14.52
N LEU A 262 -2.67 4.74 14.23
CA LEU A 262 -1.23 4.71 14.53
C LEU A 262 -0.43 5.73 13.71
N ILE A 263 -0.77 5.95 12.43
CA ILE A 263 -0.16 6.99 11.60
C ILE A 263 -0.45 8.37 12.23
N ILE A 264 -1.71 8.66 12.53
CA ILE A 264 -2.16 9.92 13.13
C ILE A 264 -1.40 10.19 14.43
N GLU A 265 -1.49 9.27 15.39
CA GLU A 265 -0.87 9.46 16.70
C GLU A 265 0.64 9.61 16.59
N SER A 266 1.32 8.69 15.89
CA SER A 266 2.80 8.68 15.89
C SER A 266 3.38 9.91 15.23
N CYS A 267 2.77 10.41 14.15
CA CYS A 267 3.28 11.57 13.42
C CYS A 267 2.90 12.88 14.11
N PHE A 268 1.62 13.08 14.45
CA PHE A 268 1.20 14.33 15.07
C PHE A 268 1.77 14.54 16.49
N ILE A 269 1.92 13.47 17.29
CA ILE A 269 2.57 13.60 18.60
C ILE A 269 4.05 13.97 18.44
N SER A 270 4.74 13.35 17.47
CA SER A 270 6.13 13.71 17.17
C SER A 270 6.26 15.16 16.74
N GLU A 271 5.40 15.64 15.84
CA GLU A 271 5.41 17.04 15.41
C GLU A 271 5.01 18.01 16.53
N PHE A 272 4.01 17.67 17.35
CA PHE A 272 3.63 18.47 18.52
C PHE A 272 4.78 18.70 19.47
N ASN A 273 5.59 17.66 19.73
CA ASN A 273 6.74 17.75 20.61
C ASN A 273 7.87 18.66 20.05
N ASN A 274 7.85 18.91 18.74
CA ASN A 274 8.82 19.78 18.06
C ASN A 274 8.39 21.25 17.93
N ILE A 275 7.17 21.62 18.35
CA ILE A 275 6.66 23.00 18.32
C ILE A 275 7.46 23.85 19.32
N ARG A 276 7.97 25.03 18.89
CA ARG A 276 8.82 25.91 19.67
C ARG A 276 8.36 27.35 19.72
N ASN A 277 7.72 27.83 18.66
CA ASN A 277 7.31 29.21 18.48
C ASN A 277 5.87 29.28 17.97
N LEU A 278 5.33 30.50 17.86
CA LEU A 278 3.93 30.72 17.44
C LEU A 278 3.69 30.38 15.97
N GLU A 279 4.69 30.44 15.10
CA GLU A 279 4.54 30.04 13.71
C GLU A 279 4.41 28.52 13.61
N ASP A 280 5.22 27.75 14.38
CA ASP A 280 5.05 26.29 14.47
C ASP A 280 3.64 25.90 14.94
N VAL A 281 3.07 26.62 15.90
CA VAL A 281 1.68 26.42 16.39
C VAL A 281 0.69 26.59 15.26
N LYS A 282 0.84 27.62 14.45
CA LYS A 282 -0.06 27.93 13.33
C LYS A 282 0.09 26.88 12.21
N GLU A 283 1.31 26.51 11.84
CA GLU A 283 1.59 25.46 10.85
C GLU A 283 1.01 24.11 11.30
N TYR A 284 1.21 23.74 12.55
CA TYR A 284 0.67 22.51 13.11
C TYR A 284 -0.85 22.46 13.07
N LYS A 285 -1.52 23.58 13.44
CA LYS A 285 -2.98 23.71 13.37
C LYS A 285 -3.51 23.54 11.95
N ASN A 286 -2.86 24.19 10.98
CA ASN A 286 -3.21 24.06 9.56
C ASN A 286 -3.01 22.63 9.08
N LYS A 287 -1.94 21.97 9.51
CA LYS A 287 -1.64 20.59 9.14
C LYS A 287 -2.69 19.62 9.69
N LEU A 288 -3.11 19.77 10.95
CA LEU A 288 -4.21 19.00 11.52
C LEU A 288 -5.50 19.19 10.69
N TYR A 289 -5.85 20.44 10.37
CA TYR A 289 -7.06 20.74 9.62
C TYR A 289 -7.02 20.10 8.21
N ASN A 290 -5.91 20.23 7.49
CA ASN A 290 -5.75 19.72 6.13
C ASN A 290 -5.70 18.19 6.07
N PHE A 291 -5.20 17.53 7.11
CA PHE A 291 -5.13 16.06 7.16
C PHE A 291 -6.51 15.42 7.07
N LYS A 292 -7.54 16.09 7.59
CA LYS A 292 -8.93 15.61 7.50
C LYS A 292 -9.38 15.36 6.05
N ASN A 293 -8.92 16.19 5.12
CA ASN A 293 -9.26 16.04 3.69
C ASN A 293 -8.65 14.77 3.06
N ILE A 294 -7.49 14.30 3.58
CA ILE A 294 -6.80 13.10 3.09
C ILE A 294 -7.37 11.83 3.68
N MET A 295 -7.96 11.93 4.87
CA MET A 295 -8.60 10.78 5.51
C MET A 295 -9.87 10.32 4.79
N GLY A 296 -10.51 11.18 4.00
CA GLY A 296 -11.81 10.94 3.38
C GLY A 296 -13.00 11.31 4.28
N SER A 297 -14.21 11.07 3.80
CA SER A 297 -15.48 11.53 4.41
C SER A 297 -16.12 10.48 5.32
N ASN A 298 -15.38 9.80 6.18
CA ASN A 298 -16.03 8.88 7.12
C ASN A 298 -16.73 9.64 8.24
N GLU A 299 -18.04 9.59 8.28
CA GLU A 299 -18.86 10.18 9.34
C GLU A 299 -18.59 9.59 10.72
N ASN A 300 -17.95 8.41 10.80
CA ASN A 300 -17.63 7.66 12.01
C ASN A 300 -16.22 7.91 12.57
N TYR A 301 -15.61 9.07 12.32
CA TYR A 301 -14.29 9.42 12.87
C TYR A 301 -14.32 9.81 14.35
N THR A 302 -14.87 8.96 15.19
CA THR A 302 -14.82 9.16 16.63
C THR A 302 -13.39 9.33 17.13
N PHE A 303 -12.46 8.46 16.65
CA PHE A 303 -11.06 8.54 17.04
C PHE A 303 -10.39 9.85 16.63
N TYR A 304 -10.50 10.28 15.35
CA TYR A 304 -9.84 11.51 14.91
C TYR A 304 -10.44 12.75 15.59
N ASN A 305 -11.74 12.79 15.76
CA ASN A 305 -12.41 13.90 16.43
C ASN A 305 -11.99 14.01 17.90
N GLU A 306 -11.87 12.89 18.60
CA GLU A 306 -11.36 12.86 19.97
C GLU A 306 -9.88 13.24 20.04
N PHE A 307 -9.06 12.71 19.13
CA PHE A 307 -7.65 13.05 19.00
C PHE A 307 -7.50 14.56 18.72
N TYR A 308 -8.21 15.07 17.72
CA TYR A 308 -8.19 16.49 17.35
C TYR A 308 -8.55 17.39 18.52
N ARG A 309 -9.63 17.07 19.25
CA ARG A 309 -10.02 17.85 20.43
C ARG A 309 -8.92 17.88 21.50
N LYS A 310 -8.39 16.72 21.87
CA LYS A 310 -7.35 16.60 22.90
C LYS A 310 -6.05 17.31 22.50
N ILE A 311 -5.63 17.15 21.25
CA ILE A 311 -4.41 17.79 20.76
C ILE A 311 -4.56 19.30 20.65
N MET A 312 -5.75 19.81 20.27
CA MET A 312 -6.05 21.24 20.25
C MET A 312 -6.04 21.85 21.65
N GLU A 313 -6.62 21.19 22.65
CA GLU A 313 -6.54 21.62 24.05
C GLU A 313 -5.07 21.72 24.54
N SER A 314 -4.24 20.74 24.14
CA SER A 314 -2.80 20.73 24.46
C SER A 314 -2.04 21.83 23.71
N LEU A 315 -2.44 22.09 22.46
CA LEU A 315 -1.84 23.12 21.61
C LEU A 315 -2.10 24.54 22.14
N GLU A 316 -3.30 24.83 22.62
CA GLU A 316 -3.60 26.12 23.23
C GLU A 316 -2.76 26.36 24.52
N LYS A 317 -2.63 25.35 25.37
CA LYS A 317 -1.72 25.44 26.55
C LYS A 317 -0.28 25.69 26.16
N LYS A 318 0.21 25.01 25.11
CA LYS A 318 1.57 25.19 24.60
C LYS A 318 1.76 26.59 24.01
N LYS A 319 0.77 27.10 23.31
CA LYS A 319 0.73 28.46 22.78
C LYS A 319 0.82 29.50 23.91
N GLU A 320 0.01 29.36 24.97
CA GLU A 320 0.04 30.25 26.15
C GLU A 320 1.44 30.24 26.81
N GLN A 321 2.09 29.06 26.91
CA GLN A 321 3.46 28.95 27.43
C GLN A 321 4.46 29.72 26.57
N ILE A 322 4.36 29.60 25.23
CA ILE A 322 5.25 30.30 24.28
C ILE A 322 5.02 31.82 24.37
N GLU A 323 3.76 32.27 24.47
CA GLU A 323 3.42 33.70 24.63
C GLU A 323 3.95 34.30 25.95
N GLN A 324 3.94 33.49 27.02
CA GLN A 324 4.38 33.93 28.35
C GLN A 324 5.90 33.90 28.56
N PHE A 325 6.57 32.86 28.03
CA PHE A 325 7.98 32.59 28.34
C PHE A 325 8.93 32.72 27.14
N GLY A 326 8.39 32.97 25.93
CA GLY A 326 9.17 33.00 24.70
C GLY A 326 9.37 31.62 24.08
N GLU A 327 10.34 31.53 23.15
CA GLU A 327 10.65 30.27 22.46
C GLU A 327 11.09 29.16 23.43
N ILE A 328 10.54 27.95 23.25
CA ILE A 328 10.86 26.79 24.09
C ILE A 328 12.21 26.19 23.67
N ASN A 329 13.17 26.18 24.57
CA ASN A 329 14.46 25.54 24.37
C ASN A 329 14.42 24.01 24.56
N LEU A 330 15.11 23.27 23.68
CA LEU A 330 15.12 21.79 23.63
C LEU A 330 15.66 21.10 24.90
N PHE A 331 16.36 21.84 25.76
CA PHE A 331 17.09 21.26 26.88
C PHE A 331 16.33 21.25 28.21
N GLU A 332 15.14 21.84 28.22
CA GLU A 332 14.23 21.71 29.36
C GLU A 332 13.32 20.52 29.15
N THR A 333 13.47 19.50 29.99
CA THR A 333 12.70 18.24 29.90
C THR A 333 11.20 18.52 29.97
N PRO A 334 10.41 18.05 29.01
CA PRO A 334 9.00 18.40 28.95
C PRO A 334 8.19 17.58 29.96
N GLU A 335 7.72 18.22 31.00
CA GLU A 335 6.59 17.67 31.79
C GLU A 335 5.30 17.53 30.97
N ASN A 336 5.26 18.07 29.75
CA ASN A 336 4.10 18.12 28.85
C ASN A 336 4.29 17.36 27.51
N SER A 337 5.24 16.43 27.39
CA SER A 337 5.32 15.58 26.21
C SER A 337 4.17 14.57 26.19
N LEU A 338 3.45 14.52 25.04
CA LEU A 338 2.44 13.48 24.82
C LEU A 338 3.13 12.13 24.63
N VAL A 339 2.68 11.12 25.35
CA VAL A 339 3.21 9.74 25.28
C VAL A 339 2.16 8.84 24.61
N LEU A 340 2.60 8.01 23.67
CA LEU A 340 1.75 6.97 23.08
C LEU A 340 1.32 5.95 24.14
N VAL A 341 0.03 5.84 24.37
CA VAL A 341 -0.54 4.80 25.23
C VAL A 341 -0.55 3.46 24.49
N ASP A 342 0.18 2.49 24.99
CA ASP A 342 0.33 1.16 24.39
C ASP A 342 -0.91 0.27 24.58
N ASN A 343 -1.91 0.42 23.72
CA ASN A 343 -3.13 -0.41 23.73
C ASN A 343 -3.00 -1.72 22.92
N THR A 344 -1.80 -2.06 22.43
CA THR A 344 -1.63 -3.14 21.43
C THR A 344 -1.62 -4.56 22.00
N LYS A 345 -1.57 -4.76 23.32
CA LYS A 345 -1.40 -6.12 23.91
C LYS A 345 -2.67 -6.99 23.95
N ARG A 346 -3.87 -6.44 23.81
CA ARG A 346 -5.13 -7.23 23.98
C ARG A 346 -5.77 -7.82 22.71
N ALA A 347 -5.46 -7.29 21.53
CA ALA A 347 -6.15 -7.72 20.30
C ALA A 347 -5.52 -8.92 19.57
N LEU A 348 -4.24 -9.22 19.80
CA LEU A 348 -3.48 -10.22 19.01
C LEU A 348 -3.73 -11.69 19.44
N SER A 349 -4.23 -11.95 20.64
CA SER A 349 -4.39 -13.33 21.15
C SER A 349 -5.65 -14.06 20.63
N PHE A 350 -6.69 -13.33 20.23
CA PHE A 350 -7.97 -13.94 19.81
C PHE A 350 -7.95 -14.46 18.36
N VAL A 351 -7.24 -13.77 17.47
CA VAL A 351 -7.20 -14.09 16.03
C VAL A 351 -6.36 -15.34 15.74
N SER A 352 -5.24 -15.53 16.44
CA SER A 352 -4.33 -16.66 16.21
C SER A 352 -4.95 -18.02 16.58
N THR A 353 -5.78 -18.07 17.62
CA THR A 353 -6.39 -19.32 18.12
C THR A 353 -7.52 -19.81 17.21
N PHE A 354 -8.24 -18.88 16.54
CA PHE A 354 -9.33 -19.22 15.61
C PHE A 354 -8.79 -19.82 14.31
N PHE A 355 -7.72 -19.24 13.75
CA PHE A 355 -7.08 -19.72 12.52
C PHE A 355 -6.48 -21.13 12.65
N VAL A 356 -5.93 -21.47 13.82
CA VAL A 356 -5.40 -22.83 14.07
C VAL A 356 -6.52 -23.87 14.05
N LYS A 357 -7.72 -23.52 14.53
CA LYS A 357 -8.90 -24.42 14.52
C LYS A 357 -9.46 -24.62 13.10
N VAL A 358 -9.51 -23.58 12.29
CA VAL A 358 -10.00 -23.65 10.88
C VAL A 358 -9.03 -24.45 10.01
N LYS A 359 -7.71 -24.25 10.15
CA LYS A 359 -6.70 -25.07 9.47
C LYS A 359 -6.79 -26.57 9.77
N LYS A 360 -7.12 -26.94 11.01
CA LYS A 360 -7.32 -28.34 11.41
C LYS A 360 -8.57 -28.98 10.82
N LEU A 361 -9.63 -28.20 10.59
CA LEU A 361 -10.93 -28.69 10.06
C LEU A 361 -10.87 -28.97 8.55
N PHE A 362 -10.07 -28.21 7.79
CA PHE A 362 -10.04 -28.31 6.32
C PHE A 362 -8.74 -28.91 5.73
N GLY A 363 -7.82 -29.38 6.55
CA GLY A 363 -6.57 -29.98 6.07
C GLY A 363 -5.61 -28.99 5.39
N PHE A 364 -5.75 -27.69 5.63
CA PHE A 364 -4.96 -26.63 5.00
C PHE A 364 -3.51 -26.59 5.51
N ASN A 365 -2.67 -27.47 5.00
CA ASN A 365 -1.22 -27.41 5.24
C ASN A 365 -0.46 -26.53 4.20
N LYS A 366 -1.17 -25.78 3.35
CA LYS A 366 -0.55 -25.09 2.18
C LYS A 366 -0.58 -23.56 2.18
N SER A 367 -1.08 -22.87 3.19
CA SER A 367 -1.26 -21.40 3.13
C SER A 367 0.01 -20.57 3.38
N ARG A 368 1.17 -21.15 3.71
CA ARG A 368 2.44 -20.42 3.73
C ARG A 368 3.04 -20.23 2.32
N ASP A 369 2.60 -21.04 1.36
CA ASP A 369 3.13 -21.01 -0.01
C ASP A 369 2.46 -19.96 -0.91
N THR A 370 1.28 -19.41 -0.56
CA THR A 370 0.53 -18.52 -1.44
C THR A 370 1.16 -17.12 -1.50
N ILE A 371 1.56 -16.56 -0.37
CA ILE A 371 2.27 -15.26 -0.34
C ILE A 371 3.71 -15.42 -0.87
N ASN A 372 4.38 -16.53 -0.56
CA ASN A 372 5.70 -16.82 -1.10
C ASN A 372 5.68 -17.20 -2.58
N ASN A 373 4.53 -17.49 -3.17
CA ASN A 373 4.39 -17.92 -4.55
C ASN A 373 4.02 -16.80 -5.53
N LEU A 374 3.61 -15.63 -5.06
CA LEU A 374 3.42 -14.45 -5.93
C LEU A 374 4.75 -13.93 -6.48
N TYR A 375 5.86 -14.17 -5.78
CA TYR A 375 7.20 -13.70 -6.14
C TYR A 375 8.30 -14.79 -6.09
N LYS A 376 7.95 -16.05 -5.92
CA LYS A 376 8.86 -17.20 -6.14
C LYS A 376 8.55 -17.88 -7.48
#